data_d4959f1ca744969aaac94ba16da1d789
#
_entry.id   d4959f1ca744969aaac94ba16da1d789
#
_cell.length_a   1.000
_cell.length_b   1.000
_cell.length_c   1.000
_cell.angle_alpha   90.00
_cell.angle_beta   90.00
_cell.angle_gamma   90.00
#
_symmetry.space_group_name_H-M   'P 1'
#
loop_
_entity.id
_entity.type
_entity.pdbx_description
1 polymer ?
#
loop_
_entity_poly.entity_id
_entity_poly.type
_entity_poly.pdbx_seq_one_letter_code
_entity_poly.pdbx_strand_id
1 'polypeptide(L)'
;MNNNYLKLIIFFFISFFLLSPILIIFFQGIYSINNINNLYAPRYILGSSKLIFLVSVVVLLISIPLAWVNTMTNFWGRKFIQIFCILPLGVPAFISAYTYAEILEPGGYLSIYLSNFYGFSIRNTVFASIILGLSLFPYVYLLTRIANH
;
A
#
# COMPACT_ATOMS: atom_id res chain seq x y z
N MET A 1 46.62 1.71 6.19
CA MET A 1 45.56 1.79 5.15
C MET A 1 44.45 2.67 5.71
N ASN A 2 44.19 3.79 5.07
CA ASN A 2 43.33 4.86 5.65
C ASN A 2 41.89 4.34 5.79
N ASN A 3 41.35 4.34 7.00
CA ASN A 3 40.01 3.81 7.34
C ASN A 3 38.87 4.46 6.49
N ASN A 4 39.16 5.61 5.88
CA ASN A 4 38.23 6.33 5.02
C ASN A 4 38.07 5.67 3.63
N TYR A 5 39.14 5.11 3.06
CA TYR A 5 39.02 4.38 1.77
C TYR A 5 38.24 3.10 1.91
N LEU A 6 38.41 2.38 3.02
CA LEU A 6 37.66 1.17 3.29
C LEU A 6 36.15 1.47 3.42
N LYS A 7 35.79 2.54 4.13
CA LYS A 7 34.40 2.97 4.26
C LYS A 7 33.80 3.39 2.89
N LEU A 8 34.57 4.05 2.06
CA LEU A 8 34.15 4.48 0.72
C LEU A 8 33.92 3.27 -0.19
N ILE A 9 34.80 2.28 -0.16
CA ILE A 9 34.64 1.04 -0.94
C ILE A 9 33.42 0.27 -0.49
N ILE A 10 33.20 0.11 0.82
CA ILE A 10 32.02 -0.57 1.37
C ILE A 10 30.75 0.17 0.97
N PHE A 11 30.73 1.51 1.07
CA PHE A 11 29.58 2.32 0.68
C PHE A 11 29.25 2.17 -0.82
N PHE A 12 30.27 2.16 -1.68
CA PHE A 12 30.09 1.98 -3.13
C PHE A 12 29.56 0.58 -3.46
N PHE A 13 30.05 -0.44 -2.76
CA PHE A 13 29.63 -1.83 -2.96
C PHE A 13 28.16 -2.02 -2.53
N ILE A 14 27.77 -1.48 -1.36
CA ILE A 14 26.39 -1.54 -0.85
C ILE A 14 25.46 -0.77 -1.80
N SER A 15 25.86 0.44 -2.23
CA SER A 15 25.08 1.24 -3.15
C SER A 15 24.87 0.55 -4.50
N PHE A 16 25.90 -0.08 -5.05
CA PHE A 16 25.82 -0.85 -6.28
C PHE A 16 24.89 -2.06 -6.13
N PHE A 17 24.97 -2.78 -5.01
CA PHE A 17 24.12 -3.93 -4.75
C PHE A 17 22.63 -3.52 -4.59
N LEU A 18 22.36 -2.40 -3.93
CA LEU A 18 21.00 -1.87 -3.77
C LEU A 18 20.42 -1.32 -5.09
N LEU A 19 21.27 -0.75 -5.96
CA LEU A 19 20.83 -0.21 -7.25
C LEU A 19 20.69 -1.29 -8.33
N SER A 20 21.36 -2.44 -8.18
CA SER A 20 21.40 -3.49 -9.20
C SER A 20 20.01 -3.98 -9.64
N PRO A 21 19.03 -4.28 -8.77
CA PRO A 21 17.72 -4.73 -9.21
C PRO A 21 16.96 -3.63 -10.00
N ILE A 22 17.12 -2.38 -9.60
CA ILE A 22 16.49 -1.23 -10.29
C ILE A 22 17.09 -1.09 -11.71
N LEU A 23 18.41 -1.19 -11.83
CA LEU A 23 19.10 -1.13 -13.13
C LEU A 23 18.70 -2.29 -14.02
N ILE A 24 18.60 -3.51 -13.49
CA ILE A 24 18.16 -4.69 -14.27
C ILE A 24 16.77 -4.48 -14.83
N ILE A 25 15.81 -4.03 -13.99
CA ILE A 25 14.43 -3.76 -14.44
C ILE A 25 14.42 -2.65 -15.50
N PHE A 26 15.22 -1.60 -15.33
CA PHE A 26 15.30 -0.50 -16.26
C PHE A 26 15.86 -0.95 -17.62
N PHE A 27 16.95 -1.72 -17.64
CA PHE A 27 17.52 -2.26 -18.87
C PHE A 27 16.58 -3.27 -19.55
N GLN A 28 15.93 -4.15 -18.79
CA GLN A 28 14.91 -5.05 -19.34
C GLN A 28 13.73 -4.28 -19.92
N GLY A 29 13.30 -3.20 -19.28
CA GLY A 29 12.25 -2.32 -19.78
C GLY A 29 12.62 -1.73 -21.15
N ILE A 30 13.82 -1.18 -21.28
CA ILE A 30 14.33 -0.61 -22.56
C ILE A 30 14.41 -1.68 -23.63
N TYR A 31 14.94 -2.86 -23.30
CA TYR A 31 15.08 -3.97 -24.26
C TYR A 31 13.71 -4.51 -24.71
N SER A 32 12.74 -4.55 -23.80
CA SER A 32 11.38 -5.02 -24.09
C SER A 32 10.55 -4.02 -24.89
N ILE A 33 10.89 -2.72 -24.91
CA ILE A 33 10.14 -1.70 -25.68
C ILE A 33 9.99 -2.08 -27.14
N ASN A 34 10.99 -2.69 -27.74
CA ASN A 34 10.96 -3.14 -29.15
C ASN A 34 10.09 -4.40 -29.38
N ASN A 35 9.76 -5.15 -28.32
CA ASN A 35 9.00 -6.40 -28.37
C ASN A 35 7.62 -6.32 -27.72
N ILE A 36 7.24 -5.15 -27.19
CA ILE A 36 5.90 -4.98 -26.61
C ILE A 36 4.89 -4.92 -27.75
N ASN A 37 4.16 -6.01 -27.95
CA ASN A 37 2.91 -5.95 -28.65
C ASN A 37 2.04 -4.91 -27.92
N ASN A 38 1.78 -3.79 -28.56
CA ASN A 38 1.14 -2.58 -28.04
C ASN A 38 -0.26 -2.79 -27.41
N LEU A 39 -0.79 -4.02 -27.46
CA LEU A 39 -2.11 -4.38 -26.94
C LEU A 39 -2.20 -4.51 -25.41
N TYR A 40 -1.09 -4.85 -24.75
CA TYR A 40 -1.13 -5.14 -23.30
C TYR A 40 -0.82 -3.92 -22.42
N ALA A 41 0.07 -3.03 -22.89
CA ALA A 41 0.50 -1.87 -22.12
C ALA A 41 -0.65 -0.95 -21.67
N PRO A 42 -1.61 -0.55 -22.54
CA PRO A 42 -2.72 0.32 -22.12
C PRO A 42 -3.64 -0.36 -21.09
N ARG A 43 -3.82 -1.67 -21.15
CA ARG A 43 -4.64 -2.41 -20.19
C ARG A 43 -4.03 -2.40 -18.79
N TYR A 44 -2.72 -2.57 -18.68
CA TYR A 44 -2.02 -2.50 -17.39
C TYR A 44 -2.01 -1.09 -16.82
N ILE A 45 -1.79 -0.07 -17.65
CA ILE A 45 -1.82 1.34 -17.25
C ILE A 45 -3.23 1.71 -16.71
N LEU A 46 -4.28 1.35 -17.42
CA LEU A 46 -5.66 1.59 -16.99
C LEU A 46 -5.99 0.85 -15.69
N GLY A 47 -5.54 -0.39 -15.54
CA GLY A 47 -5.72 -1.17 -14.31
C GLY A 47 -5.04 -0.52 -13.11
N SER A 48 -3.79 -0.12 -13.26
CA SER A 48 -3.01 0.56 -12.22
C SER A 48 -3.60 1.93 -11.87
N SER A 49 -3.99 2.73 -12.87
CA SER A 49 -4.62 4.04 -12.66
C SER A 49 -5.93 3.92 -11.89
N LYS A 50 -6.77 2.94 -12.25
CA LYS A 50 -8.02 2.65 -11.54
C LYS A 50 -7.76 2.27 -10.09
N LEU A 51 -6.76 1.42 -9.84
CA LEU A 51 -6.40 0.98 -8.49
C LEU A 51 -5.91 2.17 -7.66
N ILE A 52 -5.00 2.98 -8.19
CA ILE A 52 -4.48 4.17 -7.50
C ILE A 52 -5.62 5.14 -7.15
N PHE A 53 -6.51 5.40 -8.09
CA PHE A 53 -7.65 6.28 -7.86
C PHE A 53 -8.55 5.76 -6.74
N LEU A 54 -8.93 4.48 -6.77
CA LEU A 54 -9.78 3.87 -5.75
C LEU A 54 -9.11 3.87 -4.37
N VAL A 55 -7.82 3.51 -4.29
CA VAL A 55 -7.05 3.57 -3.03
C VAL A 55 -7.03 4.98 -2.47
N SER A 56 -6.76 5.99 -3.31
CA SER A 56 -6.73 7.38 -2.88
C SER A 56 -8.08 7.84 -2.33
N VAL A 57 -9.18 7.47 -2.98
CA VAL A 57 -10.54 7.78 -2.49
C VAL A 57 -10.79 7.14 -1.13
N VAL A 58 -10.48 5.86 -0.95
CA VAL A 58 -10.67 5.15 0.33
C VAL A 58 -9.84 5.80 1.43
N VAL A 59 -8.56 6.08 1.16
CA VAL A 59 -7.65 6.70 2.12
C VAL A 59 -8.14 8.08 2.56
N LEU A 60 -8.51 8.94 1.62
CA LEU A 60 -8.99 10.29 1.92
C LEU A 60 -10.31 10.28 2.69
N LEU A 61 -11.25 9.42 2.29
CA LEU A 61 -12.55 9.30 2.96
C LEU A 61 -12.44 8.85 4.42
N ILE A 62 -11.43 8.05 4.76
CA ILE A 62 -11.22 7.59 6.12
C ILE A 62 -10.35 8.57 6.90
N SER A 63 -9.23 9.03 6.32
CA SER A 63 -8.22 9.80 7.02
C SER A 63 -8.69 11.21 7.39
N ILE A 64 -9.33 11.91 6.45
CA ILE A 64 -9.71 13.31 6.68
C ILE A 64 -10.75 13.46 7.78
N PRO A 65 -11.89 12.73 7.77
CA PRO A 65 -12.86 12.84 8.86
C PRO A 65 -12.30 12.39 10.22
N LEU A 66 -11.51 11.31 10.24
CA LEU A 66 -10.89 10.84 11.49
C LEU A 66 -9.89 11.85 12.06
N ALA A 67 -9.07 12.46 11.20
CA ALA A 67 -8.13 13.49 11.63
C ALA A 67 -8.88 14.72 12.15
N TRP A 68 -9.90 15.16 11.42
CA TRP A 68 -10.72 16.32 11.79
C TRP A 68 -11.43 16.12 13.13
N VAL A 69 -12.13 15.02 13.31
CA VAL A 69 -12.81 14.69 14.59
C VAL A 69 -11.79 14.64 15.73
N ASN A 70 -10.63 14.06 15.47
CA ASN A 70 -9.62 13.87 16.51
C ASN A 70 -8.85 15.16 16.87
N THR A 71 -8.81 16.16 15.99
CA THR A 71 -8.21 17.46 16.28
C THR A 71 -9.20 18.47 16.87
N MET A 72 -10.42 18.49 16.34
CA MET A 72 -11.42 19.51 16.68
C MET A 72 -12.31 19.15 17.86
N THR A 73 -12.36 17.88 18.28
CA THR A 73 -13.25 17.46 19.36
C THR A 73 -12.48 16.88 20.54
N ASN A 74 -12.92 17.25 21.75
CA ASN A 74 -12.44 16.66 22.99
C ASN A 74 -13.47 15.67 23.51
N PHE A 75 -13.24 14.37 23.28
CA PHE A 75 -14.13 13.30 23.74
C PHE A 75 -13.35 12.25 24.54
N TRP A 76 -14.10 11.55 25.39
CA TRP A 76 -13.56 10.43 26.15
C TRP A 76 -13.23 9.29 25.19
N GLY A 77 -11.96 8.86 25.14
CA GLY A 77 -11.50 7.85 24.16
C GLY A 77 -10.66 8.39 22.99
N ARG A 78 -10.45 9.70 22.88
CA ARG A 78 -9.60 10.33 21.86
C ARG A 78 -8.23 9.64 21.71
N LYS A 79 -7.59 9.30 22.86
CA LYS A 79 -6.28 8.61 22.87
C LYS A 79 -6.38 7.20 22.28
N PHE A 80 -7.46 6.48 22.55
CA PHE A 80 -7.70 5.15 21.98
C PHE A 80 -7.79 5.20 20.45
N ILE A 81 -8.58 6.13 19.91
CA ILE A 81 -8.71 6.29 18.46
C ILE A 81 -7.36 6.64 17.83
N GLN A 82 -6.55 7.50 18.48
CA GLN A 82 -5.21 7.82 18.01
C GLN A 82 -4.32 6.58 17.87
N ILE A 83 -4.32 5.71 18.88
CA ILE A 83 -3.53 4.47 18.88
C ILE A 83 -4.05 3.53 17.79
N PHE A 84 -5.36 3.34 17.70
CA PHE A 84 -5.98 2.48 16.68
C PHE A 84 -5.71 2.95 15.25
N CYS A 85 -5.69 4.26 15.01
CA CYS A 85 -5.35 4.82 13.70
C CYS A 85 -3.88 4.61 13.32
N ILE A 86 -2.98 4.50 14.30
CA ILE A 86 -1.55 4.33 14.05
C ILE A 86 -1.16 2.84 13.98
N LEU A 87 -1.94 1.97 14.62
CA LEU A 87 -1.64 0.54 14.73
C LEU A 87 -1.40 -0.16 13.37
N PRO A 88 -2.15 0.12 12.28
CA PRO A 88 -1.88 -0.48 10.99
C PRO A 88 -0.50 -0.16 10.40
N LEU A 89 0.17 0.92 10.84
CA LEU A 89 1.54 1.22 10.43
C LEU A 89 2.56 0.17 10.87
N GLY A 90 2.25 -0.55 11.94
CA GLY A 90 3.11 -1.64 12.42
C GLY A 90 3.06 -2.90 11.55
N VAL A 91 2.07 -3.00 10.65
CA VAL A 91 1.89 -4.18 9.79
C VAL A 91 2.16 -3.78 8.35
N PRO A 92 3.17 -4.36 7.69
CA PRO A 92 3.41 -4.13 6.27
C PRO A 92 2.17 -4.42 5.42
N ALA A 93 1.86 -3.55 4.47
CA ALA A 93 0.64 -3.62 3.65
C ALA A 93 0.48 -4.96 2.93
N PHE A 94 1.58 -5.59 2.51
CA PHE A 94 1.54 -6.90 1.85
C PHE A 94 1.10 -8.02 2.79
N ILE A 95 1.50 -7.98 4.08
CA ILE A 95 1.05 -8.97 5.08
C ILE A 95 -0.45 -8.84 5.31
N SER A 96 -0.95 -7.61 5.47
CA SER A 96 -2.38 -7.35 5.57
C SER A 96 -3.13 -7.88 4.35
N ALA A 97 -2.62 -7.62 3.13
CA ALA A 97 -3.24 -8.08 1.90
C ALA A 97 -3.30 -9.62 1.82
N TYR A 98 -2.22 -10.31 2.19
CA TYR A 98 -2.17 -11.77 2.24
C TYR A 98 -3.17 -12.34 3.26
N THR A 99 -3.16 -11.80 4.47
CA THR A 99 -4.04 -12.28 5.54
C THR A 99 -5.51 -12.13 5.17
N TYR A 100 -5.90 -10.97 4.64
CA TYR A 100 -7.27 -10.75 4.20
C TYR A 100 -7.64 -11.61 2.99
N ALA A 101 -6.72 -11.81 2.05
CA ALA A 101 -6.96 -12.69 0.91
C ALA A 101 -7.21 -14.13 1.38
N GLU A 102 -6.39 -14.65 2.28
CA GLU A 102 -6.48 -16.04 2.76
C GLU A 102 -7.75 -16.31 3.59
N ILE A 103 -8.16 -15.34 4.41
CA ILE A 103 -9.39 -15.44 5.22
C ILE A 103 -10.65 -15.42 4.34
N LEU A 104 -10.61 -14.68 3.24
CA LEU A 104 -11.76 -14.39 2.39
C LEU A 104 -11.79 -15.24 1.11
N GLU A 105 -10.71 -15.95 0.76
CA GLU A 105 -10.63 -16.80 -0.44
C GLU A 105 -11.59 -18.01 -0.32
N PRO A 106 -12.11 -18.56 -1.45
CA PRO A 106 -12.94 -19.75 -1.42
C PRO A 106 -12.22 -20.89 -0.71
N GLY A 107 -12.75 -21.33 0.44
CA GLY A 107 -12.11 -22.29 1.35
C GLY A 107 -11.52 -21.67 2.63
N GLY A 108 -11.44 -20.35 2.74
CA GLY A 108 -11.05 -19.66 3.96
C GLY A 108 -12.15 -19.63 5.02
N TYR A 109 -11.78 -19.35 6.25
CA TYR A 109 -12.69 -19.39 7.41
C TYR A 109 -13.96 -18.54 7.28
N LEU A 110 -13.90 -17.40 6.58
CA LEU A 110 -15.04 -16.51 6.36
C LEU A 110 -15.79 -16.79 5.05
N SER A 111 -15.22 -17.55 4.13
CA SER A 111 -15.84 -17.83 2.85
C SER A 111 -17.16 -18.60 3.01
N ILE A 112 -17.25 -19.46 4.02
CA ILE A 112 -18.47 -20.25 4.34
C ILE A 112 -19.63 -19.31 4.72
N TYR A 113 -19.36 -18.23 5.42
CA TYR A 113 -20.38 -17.24 5.80
C TYR A 113 -20.68 -16.23 4.69
N LEU A 114 -19.71 -15.93 3.84
CA LEU A 114 -19.82 -14.98 2.73
C LEU A 114 -20.30 -15.64 1.43
N SER A 115 -20.24 -16.96 1.30
CA SER A 115 -20.75 -17.70 0.13
C SER A 115 -22.24 -17.47 -0.11
N ASN A 116 -23.00 -17.08 0.92
CA ASN A 116 -24.39 -16.68 0.80
C ASN A 116 -24.57 -15.26 0.19
N PHE A 117 -23.50 -14.47 0.10
CA PHE A 117 -23.50 -13.20 -0.61
C PHE A 117 -22.98 -13.44 -2.03
N TYR A 118 -23.91 -13.63 -2.95
CA TYR A 118 -23.72 -13.91 -4.36
C TYR A 118 -22.55 -13.18 -5.01
N GLY A 119 -21.57 -13.92 -5.53
CA GLY A 119 -20.65 -13.44 -6.57
C GLY A 119 -19.53 -12.50 -6.12
N PHE A 120 -19.18 -12.45 -4.84
CA PHE A 120 -18.09 -11.62 -4.35
C PHE A 120 -16.73 -12.25 -4.72
N SER A 121 -16.18 -11.85 -5.86
CA SER A 121 -14.82 -12.22 -6.24
C SER A 121 -13.84 -11.33 -5.47
N ILE A 122 -13.11 -11.92 -4.54
CA ILE A 122 -12.08 -11.26 -3.73
C ILE A 122 -10.94 -10.73 -4.60
N ARG A 123 -10.72 -11.33 -5.77
CA ARG A 123 -9.73 -10.88 -6.77
C ARG A 123 -10.23 -9.70 -7.61
N ASN A 124 -11.01 -8.80 -7.00
CA ASN A 124 -11.50 -7.59 -7.64
C ASN A 124 -10.61 -6.40 -7.24
N THR A 125 -10.38 -5.49 -8.19
CA THR A 125 -9.62 -4.23 -7.98
C THR A 125 -10.21 -3.39 -6.83
N VAL A 126 -11.53 -3.42 -6.65
CA VAL A 126 -12.21 -2.68 -5.57
C VAL A 126 -11.81 -3.24 -4.20
N PHE A 127 -11.81 -4.56 -4.05
CA PHE A 127 -11.44 -5.18 -2.77
C PHE A 127 -9.96 -4.96 -2.44
N ALA A 128 -9.08 -5.10 -3.43
CA ALA A 128 -7.66 -4.78 -3.29
C ALA A 128 -7.46 -3.31 -2.88
N SER A 129 -8.25 -2.38 -3.43
CA SER A 129 -8.17 -0.96 -3.07
C SER A 129 -8.62 -0.68 -1.64
N ILE A 130 -9.60 -1.41 -1.12
CA ILE A 130 -10.04 -1.28 0.28
C ILE A 130 -8.94 -1.75 1.23
N ILE A 131 -8.35 -2.92 0.99
CA ILE A 131 -7.28 -3.46 1.83
C ILE A 131 -6.06 -2.53 1.83
N LEU A 132 -5.60 -2.11 0.64
CA LEU A 132 -4.50 -1.17 0.52
C LEU A 132 -4.83 0.17 1.16
N GLY A 133 -6.05 0.67 0.98
CA GLY A 133 -6.53 1.89 1.60
C GLY A 133 -6.52 1.81 3.13
N LEU A 134 -6.97 0.70 3.71
CA LEU A 134 -6.92 0.45 5.16
C LEU A 134 -5.49 0.31 5.69
N SER A 135 -4.54 -0.10 4.87
CA SER A 135 -3.12 -0.17 5.27
C SER A 135 -2.42 1.19 5.15
N LEU A 136 -2.86 2.04 4.21
CA LEU A 136 -2.19 3.32 3.91
C LEU A 136 -2.85 4.54 4.58
N PHE A 137 -4.12 4.44 5.05
CA PHE A 137 -4.81 5.59 5.64
C PHE A 137 -4.06 6.22 6.84
N PRO A 138 -3.31 5.48 7.68
CA PRO A 138 -2.63 6.08 8.82
C PRO A 138 -1.59 7.13 8.43
N TYR A 139 -0.94 6.98 7.26
CA TYR A 139 0.02 7.96 6.76
C TYR A 139 -0.66 9.31 6.50
N VAL A 140 -1.78 9.28 5.78
CA VAL A 140 -2.55 10.50 5.46
C VAL A 140 -3.21 11.05 6.71
N TYR A 141 -3.71 10.20 7.60
CA TYR A 141 -4.25 10.60 8.91
C TYR A 141 -3.23 11.40 9.73
N LEU A 142 -1.99 10.91 9.85
CA LEU A 142 -0.93 11.61 10.59
C LEU A 142 -0.59 12.96 9.95
N LEU A 143 -0.45 13.01 8.62
CA LEU A 143 -0.17 14.26 7.90
C LEU A 143 -1.30 15.28 8.08
N THR A 144 -2.56 14.85 7.93
CA THR A 144 -3.72 15.72 8.10
C THR A 144 -3.84 16.20 9.54
N ARG A 145 -3.55 15.35 10.51
CA ARG A 145 -3.56 15.71 11.91
C ARG A 145 -2.51 16.78 12.25
N ILE A 146 -1.29 16.64 11.70
CA ILE A 146 -0.22 17.64 11.90
C ILE A 146 -0.60 18.96 11.26
N ALA A 147 -1.20 18.95 10.08
CA ALA A 147 -1.62 20.15 9.37
C ALA A 147 -2.76 20.91 10.08
N ASN A 148 -3.57 20.23 10.88
CA ASN A 148 -4.70 20.82 11.62
C ASN A 148 -4.35 21.21 13.07
N HIS A 149 -3.11 21.03 13.49
CA HIS A 149 -2.61 21.41 14.81
C HIS A 149 -1.93 22.76 14.77
#